data_e32a9d1c6e08e4d13e9dc33e39a53f65
#
_entry.id   e32a9d1c6e08e4d13e9dc33e39a53f65
#
_cell.length_a   1.000
_cell.length_b   1.000
_cell.length_c   1.000
_cell.angle_alpha   90.00
_cell.angle_beta   90.00
_cell.angle_gamma   90.00
#
_symmetry.space_group_name_H-M   'P 1'
#
loop_
_entity.id
_entity.type
_entity.pdbx_description
1 polymer ?
#
loop_
_entity_poly.entity_id
_entity_poly.type
_entity_poly.pdbx_seq_one_letter_code
_entity_poly.pdbx_strand_id
1 'polypeptide(L)'
;MPLTSPKIGILAYGSLLSDLGDHLSDLIIDRRCGIRTPFSVEFSRACSCRDHAPTLAPVEQGGAPVQGKLLLASPSVSENTLTDALWRRETRTERSGTASTPEAKDLLIRRARELETTHDLHRLFYAHLKPNIDDRYPANLASLAVKSARSKPGTQRIYGIAYLIDL
;
A
#
# COMPACT_ATOMS: atom_id res chain seq x y z
N MET A 1 -27.28 -18.30 17.68
CA MET A 1 -26.69 -17.34 16.73
C MET A 1 -25.25 -17.76 16.48
N PRO A 2 -24.86 -18.09 15.27
CA PRO A 2 -23.44 -18.29 15.01
C PRO A 2 -22.74 -16.94 15.26
N LEU A 3 -21.78 -16.91 16.16
CA LEU A 3 -20.86 -15.78 16.32
C LEU A 3 -20.09 -15.67 14.99
N THR A 4 -20.52 -14.75 14.14
CA THR A 4 -19.77 -14.43 12.92
C THR A 4 -18.41 -13.92 13.38
N SER A 5 -17.35 -14.61 12.99
CA SER A 5 -15.98 -14.17 13.27
C SER A 5 -15.79 -12.72 12.82
N PRO A 6 -15.08 -11.88 13.59
CA PRO A 6 -14.91 -10.49 13.26
C PRO A 6 -14.23 -10.35 11.90
N LYS A 7 -14.86 -9.62 10.98
CA LYS A 7 -14.32 -9.36 9.65
C LYS A 7 -13.21 -8.32 9.75
N ILE A 8 -11.99 -8.73 9.43
CA ILE A 8 -10.84 -7.83 9.34
C ILE A 8 -10.32 -7.76 7.90
N GLY A 9 -9.71 -6.65 7.54
CA GLY A 9 -9.24 -6.47 6.17
C GLY A 9 -8.17 -5.41 6.01
N ILE A 10 -7.78 -5.22 4.76
CA ILE A 10 -6.83 -4.19 4.31
C ILE A 10 -7.50 -3.32 3.26
N LEU A 11 -7.34 -2.01 3.39
CA LEU A 11 -7.61 -1.05 2.33
C LEU A 11 -6.37 -0.98 1.44
N ALA A 12 -6.48 -1.60 0.26
CA ALA A 12 -5.44 -1.57 -0.75
C ALA A 12 -5.60 -0.35 -1.66
N TYR A 13 -4.51 0.31 -1.97
CA TYR A 13 -4.40 1.36 -2.98
C TYR A 13 -2.99 1.35 -3.58
N GLY A 14 -2.78 2.07 -4.69
CA GLY A 14 -1.48 2.09 -5.36
C GLY A 14 -1.04 0.69 -5.81
N SER A 15 0.22 0.36 -5.61
CA SER A 15 0.81 -0.92 -6.06
C SER A 15 0.19 -2.15 -5.41
N LEU A 16 -0.48 -2.00 -4.26
CA LEU A 16 -1.16 -3.10 -3.59
C LEU A 16 -2.41 -3.57 -4.35
N LEU A 17 -2.91 -2.79 -5.31
CA LEU A 17 -4.05 -3.18 -6.16
C LEU A 17 -3.72 -4.33 -7.12
N SER A 18 -2.47 -4.38 -7.60
CA SER A 18 -1.99 -5.35 -8.60
C SER A 18 -1.07 -6.42 -8.04
N ASP A 19 -0.35 -6.12 -6.95
CA ASP A 19 0.64 -7.02 -6.36
C ASP A 19 0.49 -7.09 -4.83
N LEU A 20 -0.07 -8.18 -4.33
CA LEU A 20 -0.22 -8.44 -2.91
C LEU A 20 1.04 -9.03 -2.26
N GLY A 21 1.94 -9.58 -3.07
CA GLY A 21 3.00 -10.45 -2.58
C GLY A 21 2.46 -11.77 -2.00
N ASP A 22 3.34 -12.76 -1.86
CA ASP A 22 2.93 -14.12 -1.50
C ASP A 22 2.29 -14.19 -0.10
N HIS A 23 2.95 -13.61 0.90
CA HIS A 23 2.48 -13.68 2.30
C HIS A 23 1.10 -13.08 2.52
N LEU A 24 0.77 -11.99 1.84
CA LEU A 24 -0.52 -11.34 1.99
C LEU A 24 -1.60 -12.02 1.15
N SER A 25 -1.23 -12.50 -0.04
CA SER A 25 -2.15 -13.17 -0.96
C SER A 25 -2.85 -14.38 -0.33
N ASP A 26 -2.10 -15.18 0.43
CA ASP A 26 -2.60 -16.39 1.08
C ASP A 26 -3.60 -16.12 2.22
N LEU A 27 -3.60 -14.93 2.76
CA LEU A 27 -4.48 -14.53 3.86
C LEU A 27 -5.82 -13.96 3.39
N ILE A 28 -5.94 -13.56 2.12
CA ILE A 28 -7.09 -12.84 1.57
C ILE A 28 -8.06 -13.82 0.90
N ILE A 29 -9.32 -13.78 1.32
CA ILE A 29 -10.39 -14.64 0.78
C ILE A 29 -11.41 -13.91 -0.07
N ASP A 30 -11.51 -12.57 0.04
CA ASP A 30 -12.49 -11.78 -0.72
C ASP A 30 -11.90 -10.42 -1.07
N ARG A 31 -12.34 -9.85 -2.19
CA ARG A 31 -11.89 -8.55 -2.70
C ARG A 31 -13.09 -7.74 -3.17
N ARG A 32 -13.29 -6.56 -2.60
CA ARG A 32 -14.37 -5.64 -2.95
C ARG A 32 -13.81 -4.40 -3.62
N CYS A 33 -14.24 -4.15 -4.85
CA CYS A 33 -13.85 -2.99 -5.64
C CYS A 33 -14.77 -1.79 -5.40
N GLY A 34 -14.44 -0.64 -6.03
CA GLY A 34 -15.27 0.56 -6.00
C GLY A 34 -15.19 1.35 -4.70
N ILE A 35 -14.16 1.14 -3.91
CA ILE A 35 -13.90 1.87 -2.67
C ILE A 35 -12.95 3.03 -2.98
N ARG A 36 -13.18 4.19 -2.38
CA ARG A 36 -12.22 5.30 -2.41
C ARG A 36 -11.49 5.39 -1.07
N THR A 37 -10.23 5.82 -1.12
CA THR A 37 -9.47 6.10 0.11
C THR A 37 -10.16 7.22 0.89
N PRO A 38 -10.28 7.13 2.23
CA PRO A 38 -10.84 8.19 3.07
C PRO A 38 -9.83 9.32 3.34
N PHE A 39 -8.70 9.30 2.67
CA PHE A 39 -7.60 10.26 2.74
C PHE A 39 -7.09 10.58 1.35
N SER A 40 -6.46 11.74 1.22
CA SER A 40 -5.80 12.14 -0.01
C SER A 40 -4.45 11.44 -0.16
N VAL A 41 -4.12 11.07 -1.39
CA VAL A 41 -2.80 10.53 -1.77
C VAL A 41 -2.23 11.34 -2.93
N GLU A 42 -0.92 11.34 -3.05
CA GLU A 42 -0.19 11.97 -4.13
C GLU A 42 1.10 11.19 -4.42
N PHE A 43 1.69 11.36 -5.59
CA PHE A 43 3.04 10.88 -5.90
C PHE A 43 4.06 11.67 -5.07
N SER A 44 4.18 11.32 -3.81
CA SER A 44 4.92 12.08 -2.80
C SER A 44 6.07 11.31 -2.17
N ARG A 45 6.30 10.06 -2.63
CA ARG A 45 7.39 9.24 -2.13
C ARG A 45 8.23 8.63 -3.25
N ALA A 46 9.54 8.74 -3.14
CA ALA A 46 10.51 8.00 -3.93
C ALA A 46 10.80 6.66 -3.22
N CYS A 47 10.41 5.54 -3.83
CA CYS A 47 10.61 4.21 -3.26
C CYS A 47 11.99 3.66 -3.61
N SER A 48 12.80 3.31 -2.60
CA SER A 48 14.11 2.68 -2.82
C SER A 48 13.99 1.32 -3.51
N CYS A 49 12.90 0.61 -3.29
CA CYS A 49 12.63 -0.70 -3.89
C CYS A 49 12.39 -0.64 -5.41
N ARG A 50 12.16 0.55 -5.99
CA ARG A 50 11.93 0.79 -7.42
C ARG A 50 12.87 1.83 -8.00
N ASP A 51 14.09 1.87 -7.52
CA ASP A 51 15.11 2.83 -7.93
C ASP A 51 14.60 4.29 -7.90
N HIS A 52 14.02 4.65 -6.77
CA HIS A 52 13.46 5.98 -6.47
C HIS A 52 12.30 6.43 -7.37
N ALA A 53 11.55 5.47 -7.96
CA ALA A 53 10.32 5.82 -8.68
C ALA A 53 9.30 6.52 -7.77
N PRO A 54 8.58 7.54 -8.28
CA PRO A 54 7.48 8.15 -7.56
C PRO A 54 6.40 7.13 -7.21
N THR A 55 5.94 7.16 -5.98
CA THR A 55 4.95 6.25 -5.42
C THR A 55 3.86 7.06 -4.74
N LEU A 56 2.62 6.57 -4.80
CA LEU A 56 1.52 7.15 -4.05
C LEU A 56 1.74 6.96 -2.55
N ALA A 57 1.63 8.05 -1.81
CA ALA A 57 1.61 8.04 -0.35
C ALA A 57 0.56 9.01 0.18
N PRO A 58 -0.02 8.75 1.36
CA PRO A 58 -0.96 9.67 1.98
C PRO A 58 -0.32 11.02 2.25
N VAL A 59 -1.09 12.08 2.00
CA VAL A 59 -0.65 13.47 2.23
C VAL A 59 -1.70 14.23 3.05
N GLU A 60 -1.24 15.18 3.86
CA GLU A 60 -2.13 16.05 4.64
C GLU A 60 -2.68 17.22 3.81
N GLN A 61 -1.89 17.67 2.83
CA GLN A 61 -2.25 18.79 1.95
C GLN A 61 -2.03 18.41 0.50
N GLY A 62 -2.94 18.82 -0.36
CA GLY A 62 -2.93 18.47 -1.78
C GLY A 62 -3.44 17.05 -2.04
N GLY A 63 -3.11 16.50 -3.20
CA GLY A 63 -3.54 15.19 -3.61
C GLY A 63 -5.05 15.04 -3.75
N ALA A 64 -5.50 13.80 -3.88
CA ALA A 64 -6.91 13.44 -3.95
C ALA A 64 -7.15 12.02 -3.43
N PRO A 65 -8.38 11.68 -3.00
CA PRO A 65 -8.78 10.30 -2.79
C PRO A 65 -8.71 9.50 -4.09
N VAL A 66 -8.18 8.27 -4.00
CA VAL A 66 -8.03 7.38 -5.16
C VAL A 66 -8.88 6.13 -5.02
N GLN A 67 -9.04 5.42 -6.13
CA GLN A 67 -9.67 4.11 -6.13
C GLN A 67 -8.84 3.12 -5.30
N GLY A 68 -9.55 2.35 -4.48
CA GLY A 68 -9.01 1.30 -3.64
C GLY A 68 -9.84 0.03 -3.73
N LYS A 69 -9.36 -1.00 -3.03
CA LYS A 69 -10.07 -2.27 -2.83
C LYS A 69 -10.04 -2.63 -1.36
N LEU A 70 -11.13 -3.22 -0.87
CA LEU A 70 -11.11 -3.91 0.40
C LEU A 70 -10.64 -5.35 0.18
N LEU A 71 -9.62 -5.75 0.88
CA LEU A 71 -9.09 -7.10 0.91
C LEU A 71 -9.51 -7.73 2.24
N LEU A 72 -10.43 -8.70 2.21
CA LEU A 72 -10.94 -9.31 3.42
C LEU A 72 -10.12 -10.55 3.76
N ALA A 73 -9.64 -10.61 4.99
CA ALA A 73 -8.88 -11.75 5.48
C ALA A 73 -9.78 -12.94 5.84
N SER A 74 -9.18 -14.15 5.80
CA SER A 74 -9.83 -15.34 6.32
C SER A 74 -10.20 -15.16 7.80
N PRO A 75 -11.35 -15.69 8.26
CA PRO A 75 -11.76 -15.61 9.66
C PRO A 75 -10.77 -16.21 10.67
N SER A 76 -9.87 -17.07 10.22
CA SER A 76 -8.80 -17.66 11.03
C SER A 76 -7.58 -16.75 11.21
N VAL A 77 -7.50 -15.65 10.46
CA VAL A 77 -6.35 -14.74 10.48
C VAL A 77 -6.53 -13.71 11.60
N SER A 78 -5.50 -13.56 12.45
CA SER A 78 -5.48 -12.53 13.49
C SER A 78 -5.10 -11.16 12.93
N GLU A 79 -5.45 -10.09 13.65
CA GLU A 79 -5.03 -8.73 13.31
C GLU A 79 -3.51 -8.63 13.21
N ASN A 80 -2.77 -9.22 14.14
CA ASN A 80 -1.31 -9.20 14.14
C ASN A 80 -0.72 -9.91 12.92
N THR A 81 -1.27 -11.05 12.54
CA THR A 81 -0.82 -11.78 11.34
C THR A 81 -1.05 -10.96 10.08
N LEU A 82 -2.21 -10.32 9.98
CA LEU A 82 -2.58 -9.53 8.81
C LEU A 82 -1.72 -8.26 8.69
N THR A 83 -1.53 -7.54 9.80
CA THR A 83 -0.71 -6.32 9.81
C THR A 83 0.78 -6.60 9.61
N ASP A 84 1.29 -7.73 10.13
CA ASP A 84 2.66 -8.18 9.87
C ASP A 84 2.88 -8.53 8.39
N ALA A 85 1.95 -9.24 7.77
CA ALA A 85 2.01 -9.55 6.35
C ALA A 85 1.98 -8.29 5.48
N LEU A 86 1.14 -7.31 5.82
CA LEU A 86 1.10 -6.01 5.15
C LEU A 86 2.43 -5.27 5.31
N TRP A 87 2.98 -5.23 6.51
CA TRP A 87 4.26 -4.57 6.78
C TRP A 87 5.39 -5.20 5.97
N ARG A 88 5.49 -6.53 5.95
CA ARG A 88 6.51 -7.26 5.15
C ARG A 88 6.38 -6.96 3.66
N ARG A 89 5.18 -6.96 3.15
CA ARG A 89 4.92 -6.63 1.75
C ARG A 89 5.40 -5.23 1.41
N GLU A 90 5.08 -4.23 2.24
CA GLU A 90 5.43 -2.83 1.99
C GLU A 90 6.94 -2.56 2.16
N THR A 91 7.59 -3.23 3.09
CA THR A 91 9.03 -3.08 3.34
C THR A 91 9.90 -4.01 2.49
N ARG A 92 9.28 -4.95 1.76
CA ARG A 92 9.98 -5.97 0.96
C ARG A 92 10.94 -6.81 1.80
N THR A 93 10.57 -7.12 3.03
CA THR A 93 11.36 -7.92 3.96
C THR A 93 10.67 -9.22 4.31
N GLU A 94 11.45 -10.28 4.52
CA GLU A 94 10.91 -11.58 4.93
C GLU A 94 10.60 -11.66 6.41
N ARG A 95 11.16 -10.78 7.23
CA ARG A 95 10.96 -10.75 8.69
C ARG A 95 10.64 -9.35 9.19
N SER A 96 9.54 -9.21 9.92
CA SER A 96 9.21 -7.96 10.58
C SER A 96 10.23 -7.62 11.66
N GLY A 97 10.51 -6.33 11.83
CA GLY A 97 11.40 -5.81 12.87
C GLY A 97 12.91 -5.92 12.60
N THR A 98 13.34 -6.54 11.51
CA THR A 98 14.76 -6.70 11.18
C THR A 98 15.25 -5.79 10.06
N ALA A 99 14.35 -5.09 9.37
CA ALA A 99 14.71 -4.28 8.22
C ALA A 99 15.21 -2.89 8.61
N SER A 100 16.39 -2.54 8.11
CA SER A 100 16.94 -1.18 8.15
C SER A 100 16.63 -0.37 6.89
N THR A 101 15.64 -0.78 6.09
CA THR A 101 15.26 -0.07 4.86
C THR A 101 14.61 1.28 5.18
N PRO A 102 14.75 2.29 4.30
CA PRO A 102 14.04 3.57 4.46
C PRO A 102 12.53 3.40 4.62
N GLU A 103 11.93 2.46 3.89
CA GLU A 103 10.51 2.14 3.97
C GLU A 103 10.11 1.64 5.35
N ALA A 104 10.90 0.78 5.97
CA ALA A 104 10.61 0.26 7.30
C ALA A 104 10.58 1.33 8.40
N LYS A 105 11.39 2.39 8.25
CA LYS A 105 11.43 3.51 9.20
C LYS A 105 10.24 4.46 9.05
N ASP A 106 9.71 4.57 7.84
CA ASP A 106 8.68 5.54 7.47
C ASP A 106 7.28 4.93 7.37
N LEU A 107 7.16 3.60 7.51
CA LEU A 107 5.89 2.89 7.39
C LEU A 107 5.15 2.85 8.74
N LEU A 108 3.89 3.27 8.69
CA LEU A 108 2.92 3.06 9.77
C LEU A 108 1.75 2.25 9.23
N ILE A 109 1.30 1.25 9.97
CA ILE A 109 0.03 0.58 9.72
C ILE A 109 -1.04 1.32 10.50
N ARG A 110 -2.02 1.89 9.78
CA ARG A 110 -3.11 2.69 10.35
C ARG A 110 -4.47 2.04 10.10
N ARG A 111 -5.50 2.52 10.80
CA ARG A 111 -6.88 2.06 10.64
C ARG A 111 -7.70 3.06 9.83
N ALA A 112 -8.50 2.54 8.90
CA ALA A 112 -9.47 3.32 8.14
C ALA A 112 -10.86 3.22 8.80
N ARG A 113 -11.04 3.88 9.95
CA ARG A 113 -12.23 3.75 10.83
C ARG A 113 -13.54 4.14 10.14
N GLU A 114 -13.51 5.13 9.26
CA GLU A 114 -14.69 5.56 8.51
C GLU A 114 -15.25 4.44 7.63
N LEU A 115 -14.37 3.66 7.02
CA LEU A 115 -14.76 2.54 6.17
C LEU A 115 -15.13 1.27 6.98
N GLU A 116 -14.63 1.12 8.19
CA GLU A 116 -15.00 0.00 9.07
C GLU A 116 -16.52 -0.04 9.29
N THR A 117 -17.10 1.09 9.68
CA THR A 117 -18.55 1.21 9.91
C THR A 117 -19.36 1.05 8.62
N THR A 118 -18.92 1.72 7.54
CA THR A 118 -19.65 1.71 6.25
C THR A 118 -19.72 0.31 5.64
N HIS A 119 -18.71 -0.54 5.87
CA HIS A 119 -18.59 -1.85 5.24
C HIS A 119 -18.80 -3.04 6.21
N ASP A 120 -19.29 -2.78 7.43
CA ASP A 120 -19.51 -3.80 8.47
C ASP A 120 -18.24 -4.62 8.74
N LEU A 121 -17.15 -3.92 9.02
CA LEU A 121 -15.86 -4.49 9.34
C LEU A 121 -15.51 -4.23 10.80
N HIS A 122 -14.89 -5.21 11.45
CA HIS A 122 -14.35 -5.03 12.79
C HIS A 122 -13.09 -4.17 12.78
N ARG A 123 -12.21 -4.41 11.81
CA ARG A 123 -10.95 -3.67 11.61
C ARG A 123 -10.60 -3.60 10.14
N LEU A 124 -10.15 -2.42 9.73
CA LEU A 124 -9.62 -2.17 8.39
C LEU A 124 -8.29 -1.43 8.48
N PHE A 125 -7.23 -2.06 8.01
CA PHE A 125 -5.88 -1.50 8.07
C PHE A 125 -5.42 -0.97 6.71
N TYR A 126 -4.50 -0.03 6.70
CA TYR A 126 -3.80 0.42 5.50
C TYR A 126 -2.36 0.80 5.80
N ALA A 127 -1.51 0.70 4.79
CA ALA A 127 -0.13 1.13 4.86
C ALA A 127 -0.04 2.65 4.67
N HIS A 128 0.61 3.34 5.58
CA HIS A 128 0.87 4.78 5.52
C HIS A 128 2.37 5.02 5.48
N LEU A 129 2.92 5.24 4.30
CA LEU A 129 4.30 5.65 4.10
C LEU A 129 4.40 7.18 4.17
N LYS A 130 5.38 7.70 4.88
CA LYS A 130 5.63 9.14 4.91
C LYS A 130 6.12 9.65 3.55
N PRO A 131 5.64 10.81 3.09
CA PRO A 131 6.22 11.49 1.95
C PRO A 131 7.72 11.79 2.14
N ASN A 132 8.50 11.75 1.05
CA ASN A 132 9.91 12.12 1.03
C ASN A 132 10.33 12.85 -0.26
N ILE A 133 9.36 13.24 -1.10
CA ILE A 133 9.56 14.12 -2.25
C ILE A 133 9.00 15.49 -1.89
N ASP A 134 9.88 16.49 -1.77
CA ASP A 134 9.48 17.87 -1.45
C ASP A 134 8.97 18.60 -2.70
N ASP A 135 9.70 18.46 -3.82
CA ASP A 135 9.30 19.02 -5.11
C ASP A 135 8.46 18.02 -5.91
N ARG A 136 7.15 18.20 -5.85
CA ARG A 136 6.13 17.36 -6.51
C ARG A 136 5.59 17.95 -7.81
N TYR A 137 6.31 18.86 -8.43
CA TYR A 137 5.95 19.36 -9.76
C TYR A 137 6.00 18.23 -10.79
N PRO A 138 5.07 18.22 -11.76
CA PRO A 138 4.98 17.15 -12.77
C PRO A 138 6.30 16.87 -13.50
N ALA A 139 7.08 17.90 -13.82
CA ALA A 139 8.37 17.75 -14.48
C ALA A 139 9.39 16.96 -13.64
N ASN A 140 9.44 17.21 -12.33
CA ASN A 140 10.32 16.48 -11.43
C ASN A 140 9.86 15.02 -11.26
N LEU A 141 8.56 14.80 -11.05
CA LEU A 141 8.00 13.45 -10.95
C LEU A 141 8.24 12.63 -12.23
N ALA A 142 8.05 13.23 -13.39
CA ALA A 142 8.35 12.60 -14.68
C ALA A 142 9.85 12.25 -14.79
N SER A 143 10.74 13.14 -14.38
CA SER A 143 12.18 12.89 -14.38
C SER A 143 12.56 11.70 -13.50
N LEU A 144 12.00 11.62 -12.29
CA LEU A 144 12.21 10.49 -11.38
C LEU A 144 11.68 9.18 -11.96
N ALA A 145 10.50 9.19 -12.58
CA ALA A 145 9.90 8.02 -13.23
C ALA A 145 10.76 7.53 -14.41
N VAL A 146 11.22 8.43 -15.27
CA VAL A 146 12.10 8.09 -16.40
C VAL A 146 13.44 7.53 -15.92
N LYS A 147 14.03 8.13 -14.88
CA LYS A 147 15.28 7.64 -14.29
C LYS A 147 15.11 6.22 -13.76
N SER A 148 14.03 5.95 -13.03
CA SER A 148 13.72 4.61 -12.54
C SER A 148 13.51 3.61 -13.68
N ALA A 149 12.77 3.97 -14.71
CA ALA A 149 12.53 3.09 -15.87
C ALA A 149 13.79 2.75 -16.65
N ARG A 150 14.82 3.60 -16.61
CA ARG A 150 16.11 3.37 -17.26
C ARG A 150 17.09 2.57 -16.41
N SER A 151 16.79 2.36 -15.14
CA SER A 151 17.61 1.52 -14.27
C SER A 151 17.49 0.06 -14.70
N LYS A 152 18.57 -0.73 -14.48
CA LYS A 152 18.76 -2.07 -15.06
C LYS A 152 17.48 -2.92 -15.02
N PRO A 153 16.94 -3.32 -16.17
CA PRO A 153 15.85 -4.28 -16.24
C PRO A 153 16.35 -5.64 -15.73
N GLY A 154 15.65 -6.29 -14.86
CA GLY A 154 15.88 -7.69 -14.54
C GLY A 154 15.80 -8.10 -13.09
N THR A 155 15.88 -7.19 -12.14
CA THR A 155 15.76 -7.54 -10.71
C THR A 155 14.41 -7.20 -10.09
N GLN A 156 13.58 -6.36 -10.75
CA GLN A 156 12.29 -5.95 -10.20
C GLN A 156 11.24 -5.84 -11.31
N ARG A 157 10.13 -6.54 -11.14
CA ARG A 157 8.98 -6.58 -12.07
C ARG A 157 8.16 -5.29 -12.10
N ILE A 158 8.45 -4.32 -11.25
CA ILE A 158 7.66 -3.09 -11.10
C ILE A 158 8.52 -1.90 -11.48
N TYR A 159 8.44 -1.49 -12.75
CA TYR A 159 9.05 -0.25 -13.25
C TYR A 159 8.22 0.96 -12.85
N GLY A 160 8.86 2.10 -12.64
CA GLY A 160 8.17 3.34 -12.32
C GLY A 160 7.10 3.72 -13.35
N ILE A 161 7.35 3.49 -14.65
CA ILE A 161 6.38 3.74 -15.73
C ILE A 161 5.22 2.75 -15.67
N ALA A 162 5.47 1.45 -15.50
CA ALA A 162 4.41 0.45 -15.37
C ALA A 162 3.48 0.78 -14.18
N TYR A 163 4.03 1.19 -13.06
CA TYR A 163 3.25 1.63 -11.91
C TYR A 163 2.35 2.83 -12.22
N LEU A 164 2.81 3.79 -13.02
CA LEU A 164 2.02 4.96 -13.42
C LEU A 164 0.91 4.61 -14.42
N ILE A 165 1.09 3.55 -15.20
CA ILE A 165 0.09 3.08 -16.18
C ILE A 165 -1.00 2.25 -15.50
N ASP A 166 -0.67 1.49 -14.46
CA ASP A 166 -1.58 0.59 -13.76
C ASP A 166 -2.49 1.31 -12.73
N LEU A 167 -2.36 2.63 -12.59
CA LEU A 167 -3.19 3.49 -11.72
C LEU A 167 -4.34 4.16 -12.47
#